data_92264792936c385c6284a290b86d33ce
#
_entry.id   92264792936c385c6284a290b86d33ce
#
_cell.length_a   1.000
_cell.length_b   1.000
_cell.length_c   1.000
_cell.angle_alpha   90.00
_cell.angle_beta   90.00
_cell.angle_gamma   90.00
#
_symmetry.space_group_name_H-M   'P 1'
#
loop_
_entity.id
_entity.type
_entity.pdbx_description
1 polymer ?
#
loop_
_entity_poly.entity_id
_entity_poly.type
_entity_poly.pdbx_seq_one_letter_code
_entity_poly.pdbx_strand_id
1 'polypeptide(L)'
;MIDYDSSPLELPQSMEAVVCYGPEDYRLEERPVPQPESGEILIRVKSTGICASDIKCYSGAPLFWGDEHRTGFCQAPVVPGHEFVGEVVSFGEGGNTNSGLEIGDYAVSEQIVPCWQCRYCQRGQYWMCQVHDIYGFRQAAQGSWAAYMVFPANAISYKVPKNLPTHHAAFIEPLSCSIHAVERGEIEFGDTVVIAGCGPLGLGMIAAAKMKNPETIIALDLSNDRLDVAKRCGADLGINPGSTDSINEVLDLTGGYGCDVYIEATGRPAAVEQGLQMIRKLGTFVEFSVMREPVTIDWTIIGDTKELNIHGSHLGPYCYPIAIRMLEKGILPMEEIVTHRLPLSEFQQGINLVSSGSSSVKVTLEP
;
A
#
# COMPACT_ATOMS: atom_id res chain seq x y z
N MET A 1 -5.27 -33.93 29.61
CA MET A 1 -4.06 -33.11 29.49
C MET A 1 -3.44 -33.49 28.16
N ILE A 2 -3.54 -32.63 27.19
CA ILE A 2 -2.84 -32.80 25.90
C ILE A 2 -1.50 -32.10 26.11
N ASP A 3 -0.41 -32.86 26.20
CA ASP A 3 0.94 -32.35 26.23
C ASP A 3 1.17 -31.57 24.93
N TYR A 4 1.21 -30.26 25.01
CA TYR A 4 1.80 -29.44 23.96
C TYR A 4 3.32 -29.68 24.04
N ASP A 5 3.83 -30.39 23.05
CA ASP A 5 5.27 -30.52 22.81
C ASP A 5 5.86 -29.11 22.59
N SER A 6 6.44 -28.56 23.65
CA SER A 6 7.06 -27.23 23.69
C SER A 6 8.54 -27.27 23.24
N SER A 7 8.89 -28.19 22.35
CA SER A 7 10.22 -28.13 21.75
C SER A 7 10.33 -26.85 20.92
N PRO A 8 11.41 -26.04 21.10
CA PRO A 8 11.61 -24.86 20.26
C PRO A 8 11.62 -25.28 18.79
N LEU A 9 10.86 -24.60 17.95
CA LEU A 9 10.94 -24.79 16.50
C LEU A 9 12.41 -24.62 16.09
N GLU A 10 13.08 -25.69 15.68
CA GLU A 10 14.41 -25.58 15.08
C GLU A 10 14.28 -24.79 13.78
N LEU A 11 14.80 -23.56 13.79
CA LEU A 11 14.85 -22.72 12.61
C LEU A 11 15.93 -23.26 11.65
N PRO A 12 15.69 -23.22 10.33
CA PRO A 12 16.71 -23.56 9.36
C PRO A 12 17.89 -22.59 9.45
N GLN A 13 19.07 -23.01 9.04
CA GLN A 13 20.26 -22.15 9.02
C GLN A 13 20.22 -21.14 7.86
N SER A 14 19.59 -21.53 6.75
CA SER A 14 19.48 -20.71 5.54
C SER A 14 18.04 -20.67 5.04
N MET A 15 17.76 -19.68 4.20
CA MET A 15 16.47 -19.42 3.58
C MET A 15 16.65 -18.90 2.16
N GLU A 16 15.65 -19.09 1.32
CA GLU A 16 15.56 -18.38 0.05
C GLU A 16 15.11 -16.94 0.27
N ALA A 17 15.75 -16.01 -0.44
CA ALA A 17 15.39 -14.59 -0.48
C ALA A 17 15.71 -14.00 -1.83
N VAL A 18 14.87 -13.09 -2.30
CA VAL A 18 15.18 -12.22 -3.43
C VAL A 18 15.99 -11.04 -2.91
N VAL A 19 17.13 -10.76 -3.52
CA VAL A 19 18.02 -9.65 -3.16
C VAL A 19 18.12 -8.67 -4.31
N CYS A 20 17.81 -7.40 -4.04
CA CYS A 20 18.02 -6.28 -4.97
C CYS A 20 19.43 -5.75 -4.83
N TYR A 21 20.21 -5.79 -5.91
CA TYR A 21 21.55 -5.22 -6.02
C TYR A 21 21.57 -3.89 -6.77
N GLY A 22 20.51 -3.59 -7.53
CA GLY A 22 20.35 -2.40 -8.33
C GLY A 22 19.16 -2.50 -9.27
N PRO A 23 18.93 -1.49 -10.13
CA PRO A 23 17.91 -1.55 -11.15
C PRO A 23 18.05 -2.79 -12.03
N GLU A 24 16.94 -3.51 -12.23
CA GLU A 24 16.86 -4.75 -13.01
C GLU A 24 17.78 -5.90 -12.55
N ASP A 25 18.43 -5.74 -11.39
CA ASP A 25 19.34 -6.74 -10.82
C ASP A 25 18.78 -7.26 -9.48
N TYR A 26 17.74 -8.09 -9.57
CA TYR A 26 17.13 -8.82 -8.46
C TYR A 26 17.43 -10.31 -8.61
N ARG A 27 17.91 -10.95 -7.54
CA ARG A 27 18.40 -12.34 -7.60
C ARG A 27 17.77 -13.15 -6.49
N LEU A 28 17.28 -14.36 -6.82
CA LEU A 28 16.90 -15.36 -5.81
C LEU A 28 18.18 -16.02 -5.30
N GLU A 29 18.41 -15.95 -4.02
CA GLU A 29 19.64 -16.45 -3.38
C GLU A 29 19.32 -17.19 -2.09
N GLU A 30 20.21 -18.10 -1.71
CA GLU A 30 20.22 -18.67 -0.37
C GLU A 30 20.94 -17.70 0.59
N ARG A 31 20.26 -17.33 1.69
CA ARG A 31 20.75 -16.38 2.70
C ARG A 31 20.64 -17.01 4.09
N PRO A 32 21.49 -16.63 5.05
CA PRO A 32 21.28 -17.02 6.44
C PRO A 32 19.93 -16.55 6.96
N VAL A 33 19.23 -17.38 7.74
CA VAL A 33 18.05 -16.92 8.47
C VAL A 33 18.48 -15.87 9.50
N PRO A 34 17.89 -14.66 9.50
CA PRO A 34 18.28 -13.61 10.43
C PRO A 34 17.98 -14.05 11.87
N GLN A 35 18.86 -13.67 12.78
CA GLN A 35 18.66 -13.88 14.22
C GLN A 35 18.12 -12.57 14.82
N PRO A 36 16.98 -12.58 15.54
CA PRO A 36 16.43 -11.36 16.10
C PRO A 36 17.31 -10.84 17.24
N GLU A 37 17.67 -9.55 17.16
CA GLU A 37 18.38 -8.85 18.23
C GLU A 37 17.42 -8.43 19.35
N SER A 38 17.95 -7.75 20.39
CA SER A 38 17.12 -7.29 21.51
C SER A 38 15.97 -6.39 21.04
N GLY A 39 14.75 -6.72 21.43
CA GLY A 39 13.52 -6.03 21.05
C GLY A 39 12.93 -6.42 19.70
N GLU A 40 13.62 -7.23 18.91
CA GLU A 40 13.20 -7.63 17.56
C GLU A 40 12.31 -8.89 17.55
N ILE A 41 11.58 -9.06 16.46
CA ILE A 41 10.67 -10.18 16.24
C ILE A 41 11.03 -10.84 14.91
N LEU A 42 11.31 -12.15 14.93
CA LEU A 42 11.48 -12.94 13.72
C LEU A 42 10.13 -13.53 13.31
N ILE A 43 9.76 -13.31 12.07
CA ILE A 43 8.58 -13.92 11.47
C ILE A 43 8.97 -14.82 10.30
N ARG A 44 8.21 -15.91 10.12
CA ARG A 44 8.19 -16.71 8.91
C ARG A 44 7.14 -16.11 7.98
N VAL A 45 7.56 -15.55 6.85
CA VAL A 45 6.66 -14.94 5.88
C VAL A 45 5.71 -15.99 5.32
N LYS A 46 4.43 -15.66 5.25
CA LYS A 46 3.38 -16.53 4.69
C LYS A 46 2.89 -16.05 3.34
N SER A 47 2.85 -14.74 3.16
CA SER A 47 2.49 -14.11 1.89
C SER A 47 3.03 -12.69 1.87
N THR A 48 3.47 -12.24 0.71
CA THR A 48 3.96 -10.88 0.47
C THR A 48 3.44 -10.36 -0.87
N GLY A 49 3.01 -9.10 -0.91
CA GLY A 49 2.52 -8.45 -2.11
C GLY A 49 3.64 -7.88 -2.98
N ILE A 50 3.34 -7.69 -4.26
CA ILE A 50 4.14 -6.87 -5.17
C ILE A 50 3.40 -5.54 -5.36
N CYS A 51 4.07 -4.45 -5.02
CA CYS A 51 3.57 -3.08 -5.13
C CYS A 51 4.05 -2.42 -6.44
N ALA A 52 3.33 -1.41 -6.90
CA ALA A 52 3.79 -0.57 -7.99
C ALA A 52 5.10 0.18 -7.68
N SER A 53 5.39 0.44 -6.39
CA SER A 53 6.65 1.02 -5.93
C SER A 53 7.83 0.06 -6.11
N ASP A 54 7.63 -1.26 -5.90
CA ASP A 54 8.65 -2.28 -6.18
C ASP A 54 9.01 -2.29 -7.67
N ILE A 55 8.00 -2.15 -8.55
CA ILE A 55 8.24 -2.06 -10.00
C ILE A 55 9.01 -0.79 -10.37
N LYS A 56 8.69 0.34 -9.74
CA LYS A 56 9.43 1.60 -9.96
C LYS A 56 10.87 1.50 -9.46
N CYS A 57 11.09 0.85 -8.31
CA CYS A 57 12.43 0.57 -7.80
C CYS A 57 13.18 -0.36 -8.75
N TYR A 58 12.57 -1.47 -9.19
CA TYR A 58 13.15 -2.40 -10.14
C TYR A 58 13.54 -1.73 -11.46
N SER A 59 12.68 -0.85 -12.01
CA SER A 59 12.93 -0.15 -13.28
C SER A 59 13.89 1.04 -13.19
N GLY A 60 14.48 1.31 -12.04
CA GLY A 60 15.49 2.39 -11.90
C GLY A 60 14.89 3.80 -11.76
N ALA A 61 13.64 3.94 -11.31
CA ALA A 61 13.02 5.25 -11.18
C ALA A 61 13.82 6.19 -10.25
N PRO A 62 13.97 7.48 -10.62
CA PRO A 62 14.81 8.45 -9.90
C PRO A 62 14.46 8.66 -8.43
N LEU A 63 13.21 8.45 -8.03
CA LEU A 63 12.82 8.50 -6.62
C LEU A 63 13.62 7.50 -5.78
N PHE A 64 13.86 6.30 -6.30
CA PHE A 64 14.53 5.21 -5.58
C PHE A 64 16.05 5.26 -5.71
N TRP A 65 16.56 5.63 -6.88
CA TRP A 65 18.00 5.53 -7.19
C TRP A 65 18.71 6.87 -7.28
N GLY A 66 17.97 7.96 -7.32
CA GLY A 66 18.52 9.30 -7.49
C GLY A 66 18.67 9.73 -8.95
N ASP A 67 18.92 11.00 -9.14
CA ASP A 67 19.27 11.66 -10.39
C ASP A 67 20.12 12.91 -10.08
N GLU A 68 20.37 13.76 -11.07
CA GLU A 68 21.15 15.00 -10.89
C GLU A 68 20.49 16.00 -9.90
N HIS A 69 19.21 15.83 -9.59
CA HIS A 69 18.42 16.76 -8.76
C HIS A 69 18.05 16.20 -7.39
N ARG A 70 18.17 14.87 -7.17
CA ARG A 70 17.73 14.22 -5.92
C ARG A 70 18.61 13.04 -5.53
N THR A 71 18.78 12.84 -4.25
CA THR A 71 19.40 11.63 -3.70
C THR A 71 18.40 10.48 -3.73
N GLY A 72 18.85 9.29 -4.15
CA GLY A 72 18.04 8.09 -4.15
C GLY A 72 17.68 7.63 -2.75
N PHE A 73 16.54 6.98 -2.65
CA PHE A 73 15.98 6.49 -1.39
C PHE A 73 16.41 5.05 -1.08
N CYS A 74 16.55 4.20 -2.11
CA CYS A 74 16.89 2.78 -1.96
C CYS A 74 18.36 2.58 -1.58
N GLN A 75 18.62 1.61 -0.68
CA GLN A 75 19.95 1.22 -0.23
C GLN A 75 20.23 -0.24 -0.55
N ALA A 76 20.73 -0.52 -1.74
CA ALA A 76 21.15 -1.86 -2.11
C ALA A 76 22.49 -2.25 -1.42
N PRO A 77 22.75 -3.57 -1.15
CA PRO A 77 21.81 -4.68 -1.35
C PRO A 77 20.72 -4.70 -0.28
N VAL A 78 19.50 -5.04 -0.68
CA VAL A 78 18.34 -5.11 0.21
C VAL A 78 17.38 -6.20 -0.26
N VAL A 79 16.70 -6.87 0.66
CA VAL A 79 15.57 -7.76 0.36
C VAL A 79 14.33 -6.88 0.12
N PRO A 80 13.66 -6.95 -1.04
CA PRO A 80 12.47 -6.14 -1.34
C PRO A 80 11.21 -6.60 -0.59
N GLY A 81 10.10 -5.87 -0.78
CA GLY A 81 8.77 -6.22 -0.31
C GLY A 81 8.41 -5.56 1.03
N HIS A 82 7.25 -4.91 1.05
CA HIS A 82 6.75 -4.15 2.20
C HIS A 82 5.27 -4.40 2.51
N GLU A 83 4.61 -5.28 1.75
CA GLU A 83 3.23 -5.68 1.92
C GLU A 83 3.21 -7.16 2.34
N PHE A 84 3.08 -7.49 3.61
CA PHE A 84 3.32 -8.85 4.08
C PHE A 84 2.47 -9.25 5.29
N VAL A 85 2.40 -10.55 5.49
CA VAL A 85 1.97 -11.17 6.73
C VAL A 85 2.86 -12.39 7.01
N GLY A 86 3.17 -12.64 8.27
CA GLY A 86 3.96 -13.81 8.66
C GLY A 86 3.56 -14.35 10.02
N GLU A 87 4.10 -15.50 10.36
CA GLU A 87 3.93 -16.18 11.64
C GLU A 87 5.14 -15.86 12.53
N VAL A 88 4.90 -15.41 13.74
CA VAL A 88 5.94 -15.16 14.74
C VAL A 88 6.59 -16.48 15.12
N VAL A 89 7.90 -16.59 14.93
CA VAL A 89 8.66 -17.83 15.19
C VAL A 89 9.73 -17.67 16.26
N SER A 90 10.20 -16.44 16.51
CA SER A 90 11.20 -16.16 17.56
C SER A 90 11.17 -14.71 17.98
N PHE A 91 11.70 -14.42 19.15
CA PHE A 91 11.90 -13.08 19.69
C PHE A 91 13.37 -12.92 20.10
N GLY A 92 13.93 -11.74 19.85
CA GLY A 92 15.07 -11.26 20.59
C GLY A 92 14.70 -10.91 22.05
N GLU A 93 15.66 -10.66 22.90
CA GLU A 93 15.41 -10.32 24.30
C GLU A 93 14.45 -9.11 24.42
N GLY A 94 13.30 -9.29 25.09
CA GLY A 94 12.28 -8.25 25.28
C GLY A 94 11.38 -7.98 24.08
N GLY A 95 11.56 -8.67 22.94
CA GLY A 95 10.78 -8.43 21.70
C GLY A 95 9.27 -8.67 21.84
N ASN A 96 8.85 -9.57 22.72
CA ASN A 96 7.43 -9.85 22.97
C ASN A 96 6.76 -8.85 23.92
N THR A 97 7.53 -8.11 24.72
CA THR A 97 6.98 -7.28 25.81
C THR A 97 6.19 -6.07 25.29
N ASN A 98 6.62 -5.51 24.17
CA ASN A 98 6.03 -4.28 23.61
C ASN A 98 4.95 -4.54 22.55
N SER A 99 4.97 -5.71 21.91
CA SER A 99 4.07 -6.04 20.80
C SER A 99 2.77 -6.73 21.23
N GLY A 100 2.77 -7.41 22.38
CA GLY A 100 1.68 -8.29 22.79
C GLY A 100 1.50 -9.54 21.89
N LEU A 101 2.50 -9.84 21.07
CA LEU A 101 2.52 -11.01 20.18
C LEU A 101 3.10 -12.23 20.88
N GLU A 102 2.69 -13.41 20.47
CA GLU A 102 3.18 -14.70 20.95
C GLU A 102 3.70 -15.55 19.77
N ILE A 103 4.59 -16.51 20.06
CA ILE A 103 5.04 -17.47 19.03
C ILE A 103 3.83 -18.19 18.46
N GLY A 104 3.81 -18.30 17.13
CA GLY A 104 2.71 -18.86 16.37
C GLY A 104 1.60 -17.87 16.01
N ASP A 105 1.59 -16.64 16.52
CA ASP A 105 0.67 -15.61 16.05
C ASP A 105 0.97 -15.19 14.62
N TYR A 106 -0.06 -14.84 13.86
CA TYR A 106 0.13 -14.12 12.62
C TYR A 106 0.27 -12.64 12.92
N ALA A 107 1.23 -12.00 12.26
CA ALA A 107 1.57 -10.61 12.50
C ALA A 107 1.88 -9.87 11.20
N VAL A 108 1.63 -8.56 11.23
CA VAL A 108 2.00 -7.57 10.22
C VAL A 108 2.67 -6.40 10.92
N SER A 109 3.56 -5.70 10.23
CA SER A 109 4.13 -4.44 10.71
C SER A 109 3.74 -3.30 9.77
N GLU A 110 3.60 -2.09 10.31
CA GLU A 110 3.49 -0.91 9.46
C GLU A 110 4.72 -0.79 8.56
N GLN A 111 4.50 -0.34 7.35
CA GLN A 111 5.52 -0.26 6.30
C GLN A 111 6.76 0.53 6.72
N ILE A 112 6.57 1.57 7.53
CA ILE A 112 7.64 2.41 8.06
C ILE A 112 8.12 1.92 9.42
N VAL A 113 9.44 2.00 9.64
CA VAL A 113 10.09 1.76 10.94
C VAL A 113 10.52 3.10 11.52
N PRO A 114 9.75 3.70 12.45
CA PRO A 114 10.01 5.05 12.95
C PRO A 114 11.23 5.09 13.85
N CYS A 115 12.01 6.17 13.79
CA CYS A 115 13.14 6.37 14.72
C CYS A 115 12.71 6.80 16.13
N TRP A 116 11.46 7.21 16.33
CA TRP A 116 10.85 7.72 17.56
C TRP A 116 11.54 8.94 18.22
N GLN A 117 12.56 9.51 17.58
CA GLN A 117 13.36 10.61 18.13
C GLN A 117 13.26 11.90 17.34
N CYS A 118 12.95 11.83 16.03
CA CYS A 118 12.85 13.02 15.21
C CYS A 118 11.60 13.85 15.52
N ARG A 119 11.58 15.10 15.06
CA ARG A 119 10.49 16.05 15.26
C ARG A 119 9.12 15.50 14.88
N TYR A 120 9.04 14.72 13.79
CA TYR A 120 7.79 14.14 13.31
C TYR A 120 7.31 13.02 14.20
N CYS A 121 8.18 12.09 14.56
CA CYS A 121 7.85 11.01 15.50
C CYS A 121 7.35 11.54 16.85
N GLN A 122 8.04 12.53 17.42
CA GLN A 122 7.67 13.14 18.70
C GLN A 122 6.31 13.86 18.67
N ARG A 123 5.79 14.19 17.48
CA ARG A 123 4.46 14.80 17.28
C ARG A 123 3.39 13.79 16.88
N GLY A 124 3.69 12.50 16.92
CA GLY A 124 2.78 11.46 16.44
C GLY A 124 2.67 11.35 14.92
N GLN A 125 3.47 12.11 14.18
CA GLN A 125 3.51 12.10 12.71
C GLN A 125 4.59 11.14 12.21
N TYR A 126 4.68 9.95 12.81
CA TYR A 126 5.79 9.00 12.63
C TYR A 126 5.93 8.49 11.19
N TRP A 127 4.85 8.48 10.41
CA TRP A 127 4.90 8.08 8.99
C TRP A 127 5.71 9.04 8.12
N MET A 128 5.97 10.26 8.63
CA MET A 128 6.86 11.25 8.04
C MET A 128 8.21 11.29 8.75
N CYS A 129 8.63 10.17 9.36
CA CYS A 129 9.91 10.07 10.06
C CYS A 129 11.07 10.57 9.19
N GLN A 130 11.95 11.39 9.77
CA GLN A 130 13.07 11.97 9.03
C GLN A 130 14.10 10.92 8.55
N VAL A 131 14.26 9.82 9.29
CA VAL A 131 15.11 8.69 8.89
C VAL A 131 14.47 7.91 7.75
N HIS A 132 13.17 7.74 7.81
CA HIS A 132 12.33 7.16 6.76
C HIS A 132 12.75 5.74 6.36
N ASP A 133 13.03 4.89 7.35
CA ASP A 133 13.29 3.48 7.09
C ASP A 133 11.97 2.77 6.73
N ILE A 134 11.89 2.31 5.49
CA ILE A 134 10.75 1.55 4.94
C ILE A 134 11.25 0.17 4.55
N TYR A 135 10.48 -0.87 4.92
CA TYR A 135 10.79 -2.24 4.53
C TYR A 135 10.97 -2.36 3.02
N GLY A 136 11.95 -3.15 2.65
CA GLY A 136 12.21 -3.48 1.24
C GLY A 136 13.01 -2.45 0.45
N PHE A 137 13.31 -1.29 1.03
CA PHE A 137 14.09 -0.24 0.37
C PHE A 137 15.32 0.22 1.18
N ARG A 138 15.37 -0.08 2.47
CA ARG A 138 16.42 0.38 3.38
C ARG A 138 17.08 -0.81 4.05
N GLN A 139 18.40 -0.77 4.20
CA GLN A 139 19.16 -1.86 4.84
C GLN A 139 18.76 -2.11 6.30
N ALA A 140 18.36 -1.06 7.01
CA ALA A 140 17.85 -1.15 8.38
C ALA A 140 16.47 -1.82 8.49
N ALA A 141 15.73 -1.96 7.36
CA ALA A 141 14.41 -2.54 7.29
C ALA A 141 14.32 -3.46 6.06
N GLN A 142 14.94 -4.66 6.17
CA GLN A 142 14.89 -5.68 5.13
C GLN A 142 13.44 -6.10 4.87
N GLY A 143 13.11 -6.35 3.60
CA GLY A 143 11.74 -6.65 3.18
C GLY A 143 11.36 -8.13 3.30
N SER A 144 10.22 -8.44 2.74
CA SER A 144 9.49 -9.69 2.90
C SER A 144 9.58 -10.66 1.71
N TRP A 145 10.34 -10.33 0.65
CA TRP A 145 10.54 -11.31 -0.43
C TRP A 145 11.60 -12.34 -0.02
N ALA A 146 11.34 -13.00 1.10
CA ALA A 146 12.18 -13.99 1.75
C ALA A 146 11.32 -14.91 2.62
N ALA A 147 11.82 -16.12 2.92
CA ALA A 147 11.09 -17.04 3.79
C ALA A 147 10.98 -16.53 5.25
N TYR A 148 11.93 -15.72 5.70
CA TYR A 148 11.93 -15.10 7.03
C TYR A 148 12.34 -13.64 6.94
N MET A 149 11.78 -12.81 7.83
CA MET A 149 12.19 -11.42 8.02
C MET A 149 12.11 -11.01 9.48
N VAL A 150 12.80 -9.93 9.84
CA VAL A 150 12.79 -9.37 11.19
C VAL A 150 11.95 -8.09 11.21
N PHE A 151 11.13 -7.94 12.25
CA PHE A 151 10.58 -6.64 12.64
C PHE A 151 11.56 -5.99 13.60
N PRO A 152 12.16 -4.85 13.24
CA PRO A 152 13.04 -4.10 14.13
C PRO A 152 12.37 -3.71 15.45
N ALA A 153 13.15 -3.51 16.50
CA ALA A 153 12.66 -3.23 17.85
C ALA A 153 11.72 -1.99 17.95
N ASN A 154 11.85 -1.06 17.03
CA ASN A 154 11.05 0.17 16.96
C ASN A 154 9.90 0.09 15.94
N ALA A 155 9.67 -1.06 15.32
CA ALA A 155 8.56 -1.29 14.40
C ALA A 155 7.21 -1.25 15.11
N ILE A 156 6.15 -0.95 14.36
CA ILE A 156 4.77 -0.95 14.85
C ILE A 156 4.10 -2.20 14.29
N SER A 157 3.87 -3.19 15.14
CA SER A 157 3.33 -4.48 14.72
C SER A 157 1.92 -4.73 15.26
N TYR A 158 1.17 -5.54 14.53
CA TYR A 158 -0.21 -5.89 14.87
C TYR A 158 -0.44 -7.39 14.68
N LYS A 159 -1.24 -7.96 15.58
CA LYS A 159 -1.73 -9.33 15.45
C LYS A 159 -2.78 -9.42 14.35
N VAL A 160 -2.67 -10.45 13.52
CA VAL A 160 -3.60 -10.75 12.43
C VAL A 160 -4.42 -11.98 12.81
N PRO A 161 -5.76 -11.97 12.63
CA PRO A 161 -6.60 -13.14 12.88
C PRO A 161 -6.19 -14.34 12.02
N LYS A 162 -6.05 -15.52 12.65
CA LYS A 162 -5.61 -16.75 11.94
C LYS A 162 -6.63 -17.29 10.92
N ASN A 163 -7.88 -16.89 11.01
CA ASN A 163 -8.92 -17.23 10.06
C ASN A 163 -8.88 -16.36 8.79
N LEU A 164 -8.10 -15.28 8.77
CA LEU A 164 -7.91 -14.48 7.58
C LEU A 164 -6.89 -15.18 6.66
N PRO A 165 -7.24 -15.50 5.40
CA PRO A 165 -6.30 -16.08 4.45
C PRO A 165 -5.05 -15.20 4.29
N THR A 166 -3.86 -15.80 4.28
CA THR A 166 -2.61 -15.03 4.31
C THR A 166 -2.40 -14.16 3.08
N HIS A 167 -2.83 -14.61 1.91
CA HIS A 167 -2.78 -13.81 0.68
C HIS A 167 -3.75 -12.61 0.72
N HIS A 168 -4.86 -12.69 1.47
CA HIS A 168 -5.71 -11.53 1.76
C HIS A 168 -5.05 -10.63 2.81
N ALA A 169 -4.42 -11.21 3.83
CA ALA A 169 -3.75 -10.45 4.89
C ALA A 169 -2.55 -9.65 4.37
N ALA A 170 -1.87 -10.08 3.30
CA ALA A 170 -0.86 -9.28 2.62
C ALA A 170 -1.41 -7.97 2.03
N PHE A 171 -2.74 -7.82 1.93
CA PHE A 171 -3.40 -6.59 1.50
C PHE A 171 -3.66 -5.60 2.66
N ILE A 172 -3.30 -5.92 3.89
CA ILE A 172 -3.48 -5.02 5.05
C ILE A 172 -2.73 -3.70 4.84
N GLU A 173 -1.49 -3.76 4.39
CA GLU A 173 -0.68 -2.56 4.12
C GLU A 173 -1.31 -1.70 3.02
N PRO A 174 -1.60 -2.19 1.79
CA PRO A 174 -2.25 -1.40 0.76
C PRO A 174 -3.59 -0.81 1.20
N LEU A 175 -4.40 -1.58 1.92
CA LEU A 175 -5.68 -1.11 2.42
C LEU A 175 -5.51 -0.01 3.48
N SER A 176 -4.48 -0.08 4.33
CA SER A 176 -4.18 0.98 5.29
C SER A 176 -3.84 2.30 4.61
N CYS A 177 -3.06 2.25 3.53
CA CYS A 177 -2.74 3.40 2.68
C CYS A 177 -4.00 3.97 2.01
N SER A 178 -4.89 3.09 1.53
CA SER A 178 -6.18 3.47 0.95
C SER A 178 -7.09 4.19 1.94
N ILE A 179 -7.17 3.69 3.18
CA ILE A 179 -7.95 4.31 4.26
C ILE A 179 -7.40 5.70 4.57
N HIS A 180 -6.09 5.84 4.69
CA HIS A 180 -5.48 7.14 4.96
C HIS A 180 -5.75 8.15 3.85
N ALA A 181 -5.67 7.77 2.58
CA ALA A 181 -6.02 8.65 1.46
C ALA A 181 -7.48 9.13 1.54
N VAL A 182 -8.40 8.25 1.91
CA VAL A 182 -9.81 8.59 2.12
C VAL A 182 -10.00 9.53 3.33
N GLU A 183 -9.25 9.34 4.42
CA GLU A 183 -9.26 10.27 5.55
C GLU A 183 -8.75 11.65 5.17
N ARG A 184 -7.73 11.72 4.29
CA ARG A 184 -7.22 12.99 3.75
C ARG A 184 -8.23 13.70 2.85
N GLY A 185 -9.22 12.97 2.31
CA GLY A 185 -10.31 13.52 1.52
C GLY A 185 -11.34 14.29 2.35
N GLU A 186 -11.37 14.09 3.67
CA GLU A 186 -12.33 14.73 4.58
C GLU A 186 -13.78 14.54 4.12
N ILE A 187 -14.10 13.36 3.58
CA ILE A 187 -15.41 13.03 2.98
C ILE A 187 -16.52 13.20 4.02
N GLU A 188 -17.52 13.99 3.66
CA GLU A 188 -18.70 14.28 4.45
C GLU A 188 -19.95 13.57 3.89
N PHE A 189 -21.01 13.56 4.70
CA PHE A 189 -22.32 13.07 4.29
C PHE A 189 -22.91 13.94 3.17
N GLY A 190 -23.32 13.30 2.09
CA GLY A 190 -23.89 14.01 0.92
C GLY A 190 -22.86 14.38 -0.15
N ASP A 191 -21.58 14.10 0.04
CA ASP A 191 -20.55 14.38 -0.94
C ASP A 191 -20.65 13.46 -2.18
N THR A 192 -20.29 14.01 -3.34
CA THR A 192 -19.93 13.25 -4.53
C THR A 192 -18.41 13.06 -4.56
N VAL A 193 -17.96 11.81 -4.50
CA VAL A 193 -16.54 11.44 -4.46
C VAL A 193 -16.14 10.80 -5.78
N VAL A 194 -15.08 11.30 -6.40
CA VAL A 194 -14.45 10.67 -7.58
C VAL A 194 -13.13 10.05 -7.18
N ILE A 195 -12.94 8.77 -7.49
CA ILE A 195 -11.69 8.04 -7.29
C ILE A 195 -11.13 7.63 -8.66
N ALA A 196 -10.01 8.22 -9.05
CA ALA A 196 -9.35 7.95 -10.31
C ALA A 196 -8.29 6.85 -10.16
N GLY A 197 -8.51 5.76 -10.88
CA GLY A 197 -7.69 4.55 -10.83
C GLY A 197 -8.31 3.46 -9.96
N CYS A 198 -8.67 2.33 -10.57
CA CYS A 198 -9.21 1.14 -9.92
C CYS A 198 -8.15 0.02 -9.83
N GLY A 199 -6.90 0.38 -9.55
CA GLY A 199 -5.87 -0.54 -9.12
C GLY A 199 -6.11 -1.00 -7.67
N PRO A 200 -5.22 -1.83 -7.09
CA PRO A 200 -5.40 -2.36 -5.73
C PRO A 200 -5.74 -1.27 -4.70
N LEU A 201 -5.02 -0.15 -4.73
CA LEU A 201 -5.22 0.97 -3.81
C LEU A 201 -6.54 1.70 -4.06
N GLY A 202 -6.87 2.00 -5.33
CA GLY A 202 -8.14 2.64 -5.66
C GLY A 202 -9.36 1.80 -5.27
N LEU A 203 -9.31 0.48 -5.44
CA LEU A 203 -10.36 -0.43 -4.96
C LEU A 203 -10.49 -0.39 -3.44
N GLY A 204 -9.37 -0.35 -2.72
CA GLY A 204 -9.35 -0.14 -1.27
C GLY A 204 -9.93 1.22 -0.86
N MET A 205 -9.60 2.30 -1.62
CA MET A 205 -10.14 3.64 -1.39
C MET A 205 -11.66 3.67 -1.59
N ILE A 206 -12.18 3.02 -2.62
CA ILE A 206 -13.63 2.92 -2.88
C ILE A 206 -14.34 2.24 -1.70
N ALA A 207 -13.80 1.11 -1.22
CA ALA A 207 -14.37 0.40 -0.08
C ALA A 207 -14.30 1.23 1.22
N ALA A 208 -13.22 1.95 1.44
CA ALA A 208 -13.06 2.84 2.59
C ALA A 208 -13.98 4.09 2.48
N ALA A 209 -14.09 4.69 1.29
CA ALA A 209 -14.99 5.82 1.04
C ALA A 209 -16.46 5.43 1.26
N LYS A 210 -16.87 4.21 0.87
CA LYS A 210 -18.23 3.71 1.12
C LYS A 210 -18.58 3.68 2.61
N MET A 211 -17.59 3.45 3.47
CA MET A 211 -17.80 3.49 4.93
C MET A 211 -18.01 4.91 5.48
N LYS A 212 -17.62 5.96 4.75
CA LYS A 212 -17.92 7.36 5.08
C LYS A 212 -19.34 7.76 4.68
N ASN A 213 -20.02 6.92 3.90
CA ASN A 213 -21.40 7.11 3.44
C ASN A 213 -21.65 8.42 2.67
N PRO A 214 -20.83 8.73 1.63
CA PRO A 214 -21.14 9.85 0.73
C PRO A 214 -22.42 9.60 -0.05
N GLU A 215 -22.93 10.61 -0.76
CA GLU A 215 -24.09 10.48 -1.66
C GLU A 215 -23.76 9.56 -2.84
N THR A 216 -22.60 9.80 -3.48
CA THR A 216 -22.20 9.07 -4.68
C THR A 216 -20.69 8.84 -4.72
N ILE A 217 -20.29 7.62 -5.07
CA ILE A 217 -18.89 7.28 -5.37
C ILE A 217 -18.78 6.95 -6.86
N ILE A 218 -17.98 7.71 -7.58
CA ILE A 218 -17.68 7.53 -9.01
C ILE A 218 -16.26 7.00 -9.14
N ALA A 219 -16.12 5.83 -9.75
CA ALA A 219 -14.82 5.22 -10.06
C ALA A 219 -14.41 5.53 -11.50
N LEU A 220 -13.17 5.95 -11.72
CA LEU A 220 -12.61 6.17 -13.05
C LEU A 220 -11.49 5.17 -13.32
N ASP A 221 -11.56 4.41 -14.42
CA ASP A 221 -10.47 3.56 -14.91
C ASP A 221 -10.61 3.31 -16.43
N LEU A 222 -9.49 3.05 -17.10
CA LEU A 222 -9.48 2.69 -18.52
C LEU A 222 -9.90 1.22 -18.76
N SER A 223 -9.91 0.38 -17.72
CA SER A 223 -10.33 -1.02 -17.77
C SER A 223 -11.76 -1.18 -17.27
N ASN A 224 -12.65 -1.65 -18.13
CA ASN A 224 -14.03 -1.95 -17.75
C ASN A 224 -14.11 -3.07 -16.72
N ASP A 225 -13.23 -4.08 -16.80
CA ASP A 225 -13.16 -5.17 -15.82
C ASP A 225 -12.84 -4.64 -14.42
N ARG A 226 -11.92 -3.67 -14.30
CA ARG A 226 -11.62 -3.03 -13.03
C ARG A 226 -12.77 -2.15 -12.52
N LEU A 227 -13.48 -1.49 -13.41
CA LEU A 227 -14.69 -0.75 -13.05
C LEU A 227 -15.80 -1.67 -12.50
N ASP A 228 -15.91 -2.89 -13.01
CA ASP A 228 -16.85 -3.86 -12.47
C ASP A 228 -16.43 -4.37 -11.07
N VAL A 229 -15.14 -4.54 -10.79
CA VAL A 229 -14.65 -4.81 -9.44
C VAL A 229 -14.89 -3.60 -8.54
N ALA A 230 -14.67 -2.37 -9.03
CA ALA A 230 -14.91 -1.14 -8.29
C ALA A 230 -16.37 -1.02 -7.80
N LYS A 231 -17.36 -1.39 -8.62
CA LYS A 231 -18.77 -1.46 -8.21
C LYS A 231 -18.98 -2.45 -7.07
N ARG A 232 -18.32 -3.63 -7.10
CA ARG A 232 -18.38 -4.60 -6.00
C ARG A 232 -17.68 -4.12 -4.73
N CYS A 233 -16.70 -3.22 -4.85
CA CYS A 233 -16.10 -2.54 -3.71
C CYS A 233 -16.98 -1.40 -3.14
N GLY A 234 -18.04 -1.00 -3.84
CA GLY A 234 -18.99 0.00 -3.37
C GLY A 234 -19.08 1.27 -4.19
N ALA A 235 -18.45 1.35 -5.37
CA ALA A 235 -18.68 2.44 -6.32
C ALA A 235 -20.11 2.40 -6.85
N ASP A 236 -20.79 3.52 -6.87
CA ASP A 236 -22.14 3.66 -7.39
C ASP A 236 -22.12 3.73 -8.93
N LEU A 237 -21.08 4.37 -9.49
CA LEU A 237 -20.85 4.51 -10.92
C LEU A 237 -19.41 4.18 -11.29
N GLY A 238 -19.24 3.62 -12.49
CA GLY A 238 -17.93 3.42 -13.12
C GLY A 238 -17.90 4.11 -14.49
N ILE A 239 -16.95 4.99 -14.71
CA ILE A 239 -16.78 5.76 -15.96
C ILE A 239 -15.41 5.42 -16.55
N ASN A 240 -15.37 5.10 -17.84
CA ASN A 240 -14.12 4.86 -18.57
C ASN A 240 -13.74 6.11 -19.37
N PRO A 241 -12.72 6.88 -18.93
CA PRO A 241 -12.30 8.10 -19.62
C PRO A 241 -11.76 7.88 -21.03
N GLY A 242 -11.45 6.63 -21.38
CA GLY A 242 -11.03 6.26 -22.73
C GLY A 242 -12.18 6.13 -23.73
N SER A 243 -13.41 6.04 -23.26
CA SER A 243 -14.61 5.82 -24.10
C SER A 243 -15.65 6.94 -23.98
N THR A 244 -15.58 7.77 -22.93
CA THR A 244 -16.55 8.87 -22.70
C THR A 244 -15.84 10.14 -22.27
N ASP A 245 -16.53 11.27 -22.38
CA ASP A 245 -16.10 12.55 -21.79
C ASP A 245 -16.41 12.54 -20.30
N SER A 246 -15.52 11.95 -19.52
CA SER A 246 -15.69 11.77 -18.08
C SER A 246 -15.84 13.10 -17.31
N ILE A 247 -15.27 14.20 -17.82
CA ILE A 247 -15.39 15.53 -17.19
C ILE A 247 -16.84 16.01 -17.28
N ASN A 248 -17.39 16.04 -18.49
CA ASN A 248 -18.77 16.47 -18.69
C ASN A 248 -19.76 15.51 -18.02
N GLU A 249 -19.49 14.21 -18.00
CA GLU A 249 -20.35 13.23 -17.32
C GLU A 249 -20.41 13.49 -15.79
N VAL A 250 -19.29 13.77 -15.13
CA VAL A 250 -19.26 14.14 -13.71
C VAL A 250 -19.95 15.49 -13.49
N LEU A 251 -19.73 16.48 -14.37
CA LEU A 251 -20.41 17.78 -14.26
C LEU A 251 -21.93 17.66 -14.42
N ASP A 252 -22.41 16.85 -15.37
CA ASP A 252 -23.84 16.62 -15.58
C ASP A 252 -24.49 15.93 -14.37
N LEU A 253 -23.84 14.93 -13.80
CA LEU A 253 -24.28 14.22 -12.59
C LEU A 253 -24.38 15.14 -11.36
N THR A 254 -23.57 16.19 -11.33
CA THR A 254 -23.49 17.15 -10.20
C THR A 254 -24.18 18.48 -10.49
N GLY A 255 -25.02 18.56 -11.52
CA GLY A 255 -25.73 19.79 -11.90
C GLY A 255 -24.80 20.94 -12.32
N GLY A 256 -23.64 20.62 -12.86
CA GLY A 256 -22.63 21.58 -13.32
C GLY A 256 -21.64 22.04 -12.25
N TYR A 257 -21.80 21.61 -10.99
CA TYR A 257 -20.90 22.05 -9.91
C TYR A 257 -19.56 21.30 -9.92
N GLY A 258 -19.57 20.00 -10.17
CA GLY A 258 -18.43 19.09 -10.03
C GLY A 258 -18.44 18.31 -8.70
N CYS A 259 -17.52 17.37 -8.56
CA CYS A 259 -17.42 16.54 -7.35
C CYS A 259 -16.86 17.29 -6.15
N ASP A 260 -17.24 16.87 -4.94
CA ASP A 260 -16.76 17.44 -3.69
C ASP A 260 -15.33 17.02 -3.38
N VAL A 261 -15.04 15.75 -3.60
CA VAL A 261 -13.74 15.15 -3.36
C VAL A 261 -13.25 14.39 -4.60
N TYR A 262 -11.99 14.62 -4.97
CA TYR A 262 -11.31 13.89 -6.02
C TYR A 262 -10.04 13.25 -5.46
N ILE A 263 -9.89 11.93 -5.59
CA ILE A 263 -8.71 11.19 -5.14
C ILE A 263 -7.96 10.65 -6.36
N GLU A 264 -6.71 11.10 -6.54
CA GLU A 264 -5.83 10.67 -7.61
C GLU A 264 -5.04 9.41 -7.18
N ALA A 265 -5.30 8.27 -7.83
CA ALA A 265 -4.65 6.98 -7.55
C ALA A 265 -4.09 6.30 -8.81
N THR A 266 -3.84 7.05 -9.90
CA THR A 266 -3.31 6.52 -11.16
C THR A 266 -1.81 6.79 -11.35
N GLY A 267 -1.30 7.90 -10.81
CA GLY A 267 0.04 8.41 -11.05
C GLY A 267 0.26 8.92 -12.48
N ARG A 268 -0.81 9.41 -13.14
CA ARG A 268 -0.75 9.94 -14.50
C ARG A 268 -1.10 11.42 -14.55
N PRO A 269 -0.33 12.27 -15.25
CA PRO A 269 -0.61 13.71 -15.38
C PRO A 269 -2.04 14.01 -15.85
N ALA A 270 -2.54 13.27 -16.84
CA ALA A 270 -3.89 13.45 -17.37
C ALA A 270 -4.99 13.29 -16.30
N ALA A 271 -4.82 12.41 -15.32
CA ALA A 271 -5.78 12.24 -14.23
C ALA A 271 -5.79 13.44 -13.27
N VAL A 272 -4.62 14.06 -13.04
CA VAL A 272 -4.53 15.31 -12.27
C VAL A 272 -5.27 16.44 -12.99
N GLU A 273 -5.01 16.62 -14.29
CA GLU A 273 -5.66 17.66 -15.09
C GLU A 273 -7.19 17.46 -15.14
N GLN A 274 -7.65 16.24 -15.37
CA GLN A 274 -9.07 15.89 -15.35
C GLN A 274 -9.72 16.18 -13.99
N GLY A 275 -9.06 15.76 -12.90
CA GLY A 275 -9.55 15.96 -11.54
C GLY A 275 -9.73 17.44 -11.20
N LEU A 276 -8.77 18.28 -11.56
CA LEU A 276 -8.87 19.74 -11.36
C LEU A 276 -10.02 20.35 -12.15
N GLN A 277 -10.42 19.79 -13.28
CA GLN A 277 -11.59 20.23 -14.03
C GLN A 277 -12.91 19.73 -13.43
N MET A 278 -12.94 18.45 -12.99
CA MET A 278 -14.13 17.81 -12.41
C MET A 278 -14.51 18.34 -11.03
N ILE A 279 -13.52 18.76 -10.23
CA ILE A 279 -13.74 19.15 -8.84
C ILE A 279 -14.47 20.52 -8.75
N ARG A 280 -15.41 20.62 -7.82
CA ARG A 280 -16.14 21.87 -7.58
C ARG A 280 -15.25 22.97 -6.96
N LYS A 281 -15.74 24.20 -6.93
CA LYS A 281 -15.14 25.25 -6.08
C LYS A 281 -15.18 24.83 -4.62
N LEU A 282 -14.13 25.15 -3.87
CA LEU A 282 -13.94 24.78 -2.46
C LEU A 282 -13.86 23.24 -2.25
N GLY A 283 -13.65 22.46 -3.31
CA GLY A 283 -13.51 21.00 -3.21
C GLY A 283 -12.15 20.56 -2.71
N THR A 284 -12.04 19.28 -2.35
CA THR A 284 -10.80 18.65 -1.84
C THR A 284 -10.19 17.71 -2.87
N PHE A 285 -8.96 17.99 -3.28
CA PHE A 285 -8.16 17.13 -4.15
C PHE A 285 -7.12 16.39 -3.30
N VAL A 286 -7.15 15.05 -3.34
CA VAL A 286 -6.15 14.20 -2.67
C VAL A 286 -5.18 13.66 -3.69
N GLU A 287 -3.90 14.02 -3.56
CA GLU A 287 -2.81 13.45 -4.32
C GLU A 287 -2.19 12.29 -3.50
N PHE A 288 -2.31 11.08 -4.03
CA PHE A 288 -1.80 9.86 -3.38
C PHE A 288 -0.67 9.22 -4.16
N SER A 289 -0.67 9.35 -5.47
CA SER A 289 0.19 8.55 -6.33
C SER A 289 1.64 9.02 -6.36
N VAL A 290 2.56 8.09 -6.60
CA VAL A 290 3.90 8.45 -7.06
C VAL A 290 3.83 8.69 -8.57
N MET A 291 3.90 9.95 -8.99
CA MET A 291 3.83 10.36 -10.40
C MET A 291 4.96 9.72 -11.22
N ARG A 292 4.65 9.30 -12.44
CA ARG A 292 5.64 8.74 -13.38
C ARG A 292 6.51 9.81 -14.01
N GLU A 293 5.96 11.00 -14.19
CA GLU A 293 6.58 12.18 -14.80
C GLU A 293 6.03 13.46 -14.16
N PRO A 294 6.72 14.60 -14.26
CA PRO A 294 6.23 15.88 -13.77
C PRO A 294 4.89 16.26 -14.39
N VAL A 295 4.03 16.88 -13.58
CA VAL A 295 2.73 17.40 -14.01
C VAL A 295 2.82 18.92 -14.14
N THR A 296 2.38 19.46 -15.28
CA THR A 296 2.31 20.90 -15.51
C THR A 296 0.84 21.35 -15.52
N ILE A 297 0.48 22.23 -14.61
CA ILE A 297 -0.88 22.76 -14.49
C ILE A 297 -0.86 24.29 -14.34
N ASP A 298 -1.95 24.95 -14.69
CA ASP A 298 -2.18 26.33 -14.32
C ASP A 298 -2.59 26.42 -12.85
N TRP A 299 -1.68 26.88 -12.00
CA TRP A 299 -1.91 27.02 -10.55
C TRP A 299 -3.03 28.00 -10.21
N THR A 300 -3.47 28.87 -11.14
CA THR A 300 -4.59 29.78 -10.95
C THR A 300 -5.88 29.02 -10.61
N ILE A 301 -6.02 27.78 -11.13
CA ILE A 301 -7.22 26.96 -10.85
C ILE A 301 -7.34 26.60 -9.36
N ILE A 302 -6.21 26.42 -8.67
CA ILE A 302 -6.18 26.03 -7.26
C ILE A 302 -6.57 27.21 -6.37
N GLY A 303 -6.00 28.39 -6.61
CA GLY A 303 -6.22 29.56 -5.78
C GLY A 303 -7.42 30.38 -6.22
N ASP A 304 -7.25 31.20 -7.25
CA ASP A 304 -8.22 32.22 -7.64
C ASP A 304 -9.54 31.68 -8.24
N THR A 305 -9.42 30.59 -9.04
CA THR A 305 -10.59 30.08 -9.78
C THR A 305 -11.52 29.24 -8.91
N LYS A 306 -10.95 28.34 -8.09
CA LYS A 306 -11.74 27.33 -7.34
C LYS A 306 -11.49 27.33 -5.83
N GLU A 307 -10.41 27.93 -5.32
CA GLU A 307 -10.03 27.93 -3.89
C GLU A 307 -10.03 26.49 -3.32
N LEU A 308 -9.22 25.61 -3.94
CA LEU A 308 -9.19 24.17 -3.64
C LEU A 308 -8.37 23.86 -2.40
N ASN A 309 -8.78 22.80 -1.67
CA ASN A 309 -7.96 22.13 -0.69
C ASN A 309 -7.14 21.04 -1.40
N ILE A 310 -5.81 21.13 -1.37
CA ILE A 310 -4.91 20.12 -1.95
C ILE A 310 -4.23 19.38 -0.81
N HIS A 311 -4.51 18.09 -0.68
CA HIS A 311 -3.96 17.23 0.36
C HIS A 311 -3.10 16.15 -0.24
N GLY A 312 -1.86 16.02 0.23
CA GLY A 312 -1.03 14.84 -0.01
C GLY A 312 -1.39 13.71 0.94
N SER A 313 -1.22 12.47 0.51
CA SER A 313 -1.36 11.27 1.35
C SER A 313 -0.14 10.37 1.20
N HIS A 314 0.39 9.87 2.31
CA HIS A 314 1.58 9.02 2.35
C HIS A 314 1.45 7.94 3.41
N LEU A 315 1.63 6.67 3.03
CA LEU A 315 1.47 5.48 3.89
C LEU A 315 0.06 5.38 4.52
N GLY A 316 -0.08 4.51 5.51
CA GLY A 316 -1.35 4.24 6.21
C GLY A 316 -1.23 4.33 7.74
N PRO A 317 -0.78 5.49 8.31
CA PRO A 317 -0.59 5.61 9.74
C PRO A 317 -1.89 5.38 10.50
N TYR A 318 -1.81 4.62 11.60
CA TYR A 318 -2.96 4.29 12.47
C TYR A 318 -4.09 3.47 11.80
N CYS A 319 -3.96 3.14 10.50
CA CYS A 319 -5.03 2.52 9.72
C CYS A 319 -4.99 0.99 9.71
N TYR A 320 -3.88 0.36 10.12
CA TYR A 320 -3.74 -1.12 10.12
C TYR A 320 -4.84 -1.84 10.93
N PRO A 321 -5.20 -1.42 12.15
CA PRO A 321 -6.29 -2.05 12.88
C PRO A 321 -7.65 -1.94 12.17
N ILE A 322 -7.87 -0.86 11.40
CA ILE A 322 -9.09 -0.68 10.61
C ILE A 322 -9.05 -1.62 9.40
N ALA A 323 -7.91 -1.66 8.68
CA ALA A 323 -7.71 -2.54 7.54
C ALA A 323 -7.92 -4.02 7.90
N ILE A 324 -7.32 -4.48 9.00
CA ILE A 324 -7.51 -5.84 9.52
C ILE A 324 -9.00 -6.14 9.74
N ARG A 325 -9.74 -5.24 10.42
CA ARG A 325 -11.17 -5.42 10.65
C ARG A 325 -12.00 -5.40 9.36
N MET A 326 -11.64 -4.60 8.37
CA MET A 326 -12.33 -4.56 7.07
C MET A 326 -12.17 -5.88 6.33
N LEU A 327 -10.96 -6.43 6.31
CA LEU A 327 -10.68 -7.73 5.68
C LEU A 327 -11.35 -8.88 6.42
N GLU A 328 -11.30 -8.88 7.76
CA GLU A 328 -11.97 -9.89 8.59
C GLU A 328 -13.50 -9.91 8.38
N LYS A 329 -14.11 -8.76 8.15
CA LYS A 329 -15.53 -8.61 7.85
C LYS A 329 -15.90 -8.90 6.40
N GLY A 330 -14.93 -9.17 5.52
CA GLY A 330 -15.17 -9.43 4.10
C GLY A 330 -15.76 -8.24 3.35
N ILE A 331 -15.37 -7.00 3.71
CA ILE A 331 -15.90 -5.78 3.06
C ILE A 331 -15.44 -5.67 1.61
N LEU A 332 -14.28 -6.24 1.27
CA LEU A 332 -13.73 -6.23 -0.07
C LEU A 332 -13.87 -7.61 -0.74
N PRO A 333 -14.10 -7.68 -2.06
CA PRO A 333 -14.10 -8.93 -2.82
C PRO A 333 -12.66 -9.42 -3.06
N MET A 334 -12.00 -9.91 -2.01
CA MET A 334 -10.56 -10.19 -2.03
C MET A 334 -10.15 -11.24 -3.06
N GLU A 335 -11.02 -12.22 -3.38
CA GLU A 335 -10.76 -13.22 -4.43
C GLU A 335 -10.65 -12.61 -5.84
N GLU A 336 -11.24 -11.43 -6.04
CA GLU A 336 -11.15 -10.68 -7.30
C GLU A 336 -10.02 -9.65 -7.29
N ILE A 337 -9.58 -9.26 -6.10
CA ILE A 337 -8.48 -8.31 -5.90
C ILE A 337 -7.14 -9.04 -5.96
N VAL A 338 -6.97 -10.14 -5.23
CA VAL A 338 -5.74 -10.97 -5.28
C VAL A 338 -5.85 -11.94 -6.45
N THR A 339 -5.49 -11.47 -7.63
CA THR A 339 -5.67 -12.22 -8.89
C THR A 339 -4.61 -13.29 -9.14
N HIS A 340 -3.42 -13.15 -8.56
CA HIS A 340 -2.30 -14.08 -8.78
C HIS A 340 -1.59 -14.37 -7.47
N ARG A 341 -1.27 -15.65 -7.27
CA ARG A 341 -0.46 -16.15 -6.16
C ARG A 341 0.65 -16.98 -6.79
N LEU A 342 1.88 -16.60 -6.55
CA LEU A 342 3.06 -17.22 -7.16
C LEU A 342 4.03 -17.66 -6.04
N PRO A 343 4.79 -18.74 -6.24
CA PRO A 343 5.91 -19.02 -5.34
C PRO A 343 6.97 -17.92 -5.43
N LEU A 344 7.75 -17.71 -4.37
CA LEU A 344 8.81 -16.71 -4.35
C LEU A 344 9.78 -16.84 -5.53
N SER A 345 10.06 -18.06 -5.96
CA SER A 345 10.93 -18.35 -7.11
C SER A 345 10.44 -17.76 -8.44
N GLU A 346 9.15 -17.45 -8.54
CA GLU A 346 8.54 -16.82 -9.73
C GLU A 346 8.40 -15.31 -9.60
N PHE A 347 9.17 -14.67 -8.71
CA PHE A 347 9.11 -13.22 -8.48
C PHE A 347 9.23 -12.40 -9.77
N GLN A 348 10.06 -12.84 -10.73
CA GLN A 348 10.22 -12.15 -12.01
C GLN A 348 8.93 -12.17 -12.85
N GLN A 349 8.19 -13.28 -12.84
CA GLN A 349 6.87 -13.35 -13.46
C GLN A 349 5.90 -12.39 -12.77
N GLY A 350 5.95 -12.33 -11.44
CA GLY A 350 5.16 -11.38 -10.65
C GLY A 350 5.45 -9.92 -11.01
N ILE A 351 6.73 -9.54 -11.13
CA ILE A 351 7.15 -8.20 -11.60
C ILE A 351 6.55 -7.90 -12.99
N ASN A 352 6.63 -8.84 -13.93
CA ASN A 352 6.11 -8.69 -15.29
C ASN A 352 4.58 -8.50 -15.31
N LEU A 353 3.85 -9.27 -14.50
CA LEU A 353 2.39 -9.15 -14.36
C LEU A 353 1.98 -7.77 -13.84
N VAL A 354 2.63 -7.28 -12.79
CA VAL A 354 2.33 -5.96 -12.22
C VAL A 354 2.75 -4.83 -13.16
N SER A 355 3.91 -4.96 -13.83
CA SER A 355 4.40 -3.97 -14.80
C SER A 355 3.46 -3.78 -15.99
N SER A 356 2.93 -4.88 -16.53
CA SER A 356 2.00 -4.84 -17.66
C SER A 356 0.64 -4.28 -17.25
N GLY A 357 0.20 -4.58 -16.02
CA GLY A 357 -1.09 -4.14 -15.48
C GLY A 357 -2.33 -4.58 -16.26
N SER A 358 -2.18 -5.46 -17.25
CA SER A 358 -3.25 -5.81 -18.18
C SER A 358 -4.16 -6.94 -17.68
N SER A 359 -3.62 -7.86 -16.87
CA SER A 359 -4.34 -9.06 -16.40
C SER A 359 -4.32 -9.23 -14.88
N SER A 360 -3.60 -8.37 -14.16
CA SER A 360 -3.49 -8.43 -12.72
C SER A 360 -4.10 -7.22 -12.02
N VAL A 361 -4.69 -7.45 -10.85
CA VAL A 361 -5.00 -6.39 -9.88
C VAL A 361 -3.94 -6.45 -8.79
N LYS A 362 -3.91 -7.50 -7.98
CA LYS A 362 -2.87 -7.72 -6.97
C LYS A 362 -2.18 -9.06 -7.20
N VAL A 363 -0.85 -9.05 -7.12
CA VAL A 363 -0.01 -10.26 -7.18
C VAL A 363 0.62 -10.45 -5.80
N THR A 364 0.58 -11.68 -5.28
CA THR A 364 1.28 -12.07 -4.06
C THR A 364 2.33 -13.16 -4.35
N LEU A 365 3.40 -13.15 -3.58
CA LEU A 365 4.42 -14.18 -3.54
C LEU A 365 4.27 -14.98 -2.24
N GLU A 366 4.51 -16.28 -2.32
CA GLU A 366 4.49 -17.21 -1.18
C GLU A 366 5.89 -17.84 -1.05
N PRO A 367 6.68 -17.40 -0.06
CA PRO A 367 8.02 -17.95 0.19
C PRO A 367 8.00 -19.39 0.71
#